data_ed641436c23e9d6b4e43b4b28365ff31
#
_entry.id   ed641436c23e9d6b4e43b4b28365ff31
#
_cell.length_a   1.000
_cell.length_b   1.000
_cell.length_c   1.000
_cell.angle_alpha   90.00
_cell.angle_beta   90.00
_cell.angle_gamma   90.00
#
_symmetry.space_group_name_H-M   'P 1'
#
loop_
_entity.id
_entity.type
_entity.pdbx_description
1 polymer ?
#
loop_
_entity_poly.entity_id
_entity_poly.type
_entity_poly.pdbx_seq_one_letter_code
_entity_poly.pdbx_strand_id
1 'polypeptide(L)'
;MGGTRVGFEQACWTKRIKAECVFSSDIKEHAITAYKHNFGESEEVSGDITAIPPSEIPDFDYLLAGFPCQPFSSAGKRNGFLDKRGGLFFAIVNILKIKNPKGFLLENVEGLASHNRGLTLKTIVEQLELLGYKVTWRVLDASKFGVPQQRKRIYIVGHRGKNIDLNNFDETCINVEDIIEHDAPIEHTKFTKLLSGKFNPEQLHGKAIKDKRGGNNNIHSWDLELKGAVTKDQRELLSLILKQRRYKKWAKAKGITWMDGMPLTYKEILTFYSHPQLKTMLEDLRVKGYLTFEHPKEAVSRNGLNIREPALHAPKGYNIVAGKLSFPIVKILDPKGLAPTLVATEYGKIAIATRNGVRKLTVREGLR
;
A
#
# COMPACT_ATOMS: atom_id res chain seq x y z
N MET A 1 -5.25 -7.55 -14.26
CA MET A 1 -6.25 -6.47 -14.18
C MET A 1 -7.62 -7.04 -14.52
N GLY A 2 -8.73 -6.37 -14.20
CA GLY A 2 -10.09 -6.83 -14.49
C GLY A 2 -10.71 -7.75 -13.43
N GLY A 3 -10.22 -7.76 -12.19
CA GLY A 3 -10.75 -8.65 -11.13
C GLY A 3 -12.26 -8.51 -10.85
N THR A 4 -12.80 -7.30 -10.94
CA THR A 4 -14.26 -7.09 -10.81
C THR A 4 -15.04 -7.70 -11.98
N ARG A 5 -14.50 -7.65 -13.21
CA ARG A 5 -15.06 -8.32 -14.40
C ARG A 5 -15.04 -9.83 -14.20
N VAL A 6 -13.89 -10.41 -13.83
CA VAL A 6 -13.77 -11.85 -13.57
C VAL A 6 -14.80 -12.31 -12.55
N GLY A 7 -14.92 -11.63 -11.41
CA GLY A 7 -15.90 -11.98 -10.38
C GLY A 7 -17.35 -11.86 -10.85
N PHE A 8 -17.66 -10.84 -11.66
CA PHE A 8 -18.98 -10.67 -12.24
C PHE A 8 -19.32 -11.77 -13.26
N GLU A 9 -18.40 -12.06 -14.17
CA GLU A 9 -18.57 -13.13 -15.18
C GLU A 9 -18.71 -14.51 -14.52
N GLN A 10 -17.93 -14.81 -13.47
CA GLN A 10 -18.05 -16.02 -12.67
C GLN A 10 -19.43 -16.14 -12.01
N ALA A 11 -19.92 -15.04 -11.41
CA ALA A 11 -21.25 -15.01 -10.80
C ALA A 11 -22.36 -15.23 -11.83
N CYS A 12 -22.25 -14.61 -13.00
CA CYS A 12 -23.17 -14.82 -14.13
C CYS A 12 -23.14 -16.27 -14.60
N TRP A 13 -21.94 -16.83 -14.80
CA TRP A 13 -21.77 -18.21 -15.24
C TRP A 13 -22.41 -19.21 -14.26
N THR A 14 -22.20 -19.02 -12.93
CA THR A 14 -22.84 -19.85 -11.88
C THR A 14 -24.37 -19.83 -11.96
N LYS A 15 -24.94 -18.71 -12.45
CA LYS A 15 -26.39 -18.55 -12.65
C LYS A 15 -26.84 -18.90 -14.07
N ARG A 16 -25.94 -19.43 -14.92
CA ARG A 16 -26.17 -19.73 -16.36
C ARG A 16 -26.62 -18.51 -17.14
N ILE A 17 -26.10 -17.34 -16.80
CA ILE A 17 -26.33 -16.07 -17.48
C ILE A 17 -25.09 -15.77 -18.31
N LYS A 18 -25.27 -15.47 -19.60
CA LYS A 18 -24.16 -14.98 -20.44
C LYS A 18 -23.87 -13.52 -20.07
N ALA A 19 -22.64 -13.22 -19.69
CA ALA A 19 -22.12 -11.87 -19.54
C ALA A 19 -21.26 -11.51 -20.76
N GLU A 20 -21.36 -10.26 -21.20
CA GLU A 20 -20.57 -9.71 -22.30
C GLU A 20 -20.04 -8.32 -21.89
N CYS A 21 -18.74 -8.10 -22.06
CA CYS A 21 -18.13 -6.81 -21.82
C CYS A 21 -18.24 -5.99 -23.12
N VAL A 22 -19.05 -4.95 -23.10
CA VAL A 22 -19.28 -4.09 -24.28
C VAL A 22 -18.39 -2.85 -24.32
N PHE A 23 -17.71 -2.55 -23.19
CA PHE A 23 -16.82 -1.41 -23.07
C PHE A 23 -15.86 -1.55 -21.91
N SER A 24 -14.59 -1.17 -22.09
CA SER A 24 -13.60 -1.07 -21.02
C SER A 24 -12.70 0.15 -21.20
N SER A 25 -12.20 0.71 -20.09
CA SER A 25 -11.33 1.89 -20.08
C SER A 25 -10.29 1.80 -18.96
N ASP A 26 -9.05 2.13 -19.29
CA ASP A 26 -7.94 2.39 -18.35
C ASP A 26 -6.91 3.30 -19.03
N ILE A 27 -6.20 4.13 -18.26
CA ILE A 27 -5.18 5.05 -18.80
C ILE A 27 -3.76 4.47 -18.73
N LYS A 28 -3.56 3.37 -18.02
CA LYS A 28 -2.23 2.81 -17.75
C LYS A 28 -1.90 1.71 -18.74
N GLU A 29 -0.92 1.93 -19.60
CA GLU A 29 -0.48 0.96 -20.60
C GLU A 29 -0.26 -0.46 -20.06
N HIS A 30 0.46 -0.58 -18.93
CA HIS A 30 0.69 -1.90 -18.32
C HIS A 30 -0.59 -2.55 -17.78
N ALA A 31 -1.61 -1.77 -17.40
CA ALA A 31 -2.90 -2.29 -17.00
C ALA A 31 -3.70 -2.75 -18.22
N ILE A 32 -3.64 -1.99 -19.32
CA ILE A 32 -4.26 -2.35 -20.61
C ILE A 32 -3.64 -3.64 -21.14
N THR A 33 -2.29 -3.74 -21.15
CA THR A 33 -1.59 -4.95 -21.57
C THR A 33 -2.00 -6.17 -20.75
N ALA A 34 -2.02 -6.04 -19.42
CA ALA A 34 -2.45 -7.14 -18.54
C ALA A 34 -3.94 -7.48 -18.71
N TYR A 35 -4.78 -6.51 -19.02
CA TYR A 35 -6.21 -6.73 -19.29
C TYR A 35 -6.41 -7.53 -20.59
N LYS A 36 -5.77 -7.11 -21.68
CA LYS A 36 -5.80 -7.83 -22.96
C LYS A 36 -5.26 -9.25 -22.83
N HIS A 37 -4.18 -9.44 -22.10
CA HIS A 37 -3.66 -10.79 -21.83
C HIS A 37 -4.67 -11.69 -21.11
N ASN A 38 -5.48 -11.14 -20.18
CA ASN A 38 -6.46 -11.92 -19.43
C ASN A 38 -7.76 -12.20 -20.19
N PHE A 39 -8.19 -11.30 -21.06
CA PHE A 39 -9.51 -11.37 -21.72
C PHE A 39 -9.45 -11.56 -23.24
N GLY A 40 -8.29 -11.39 -23.83
CA GLY A 40 -8.02 -11.53 -25.28
C GLY A 40 -7.40 -10.27 -25.89
N GLU A 41 -6.49 -10.48 -26.83
CA GLU A 41 -5.77 -9.38 -27.51
C GLU A 41 -6.71 -8.50 -28.36
N SER A 42 -7.87 -9.03 -28.77
CA SER A 42 -8.89 -8.30 -29.51
C SER A 42 -9.75 -7.37 -28.64
N GLU A 43 -9.61 -7.44 -27.32
CA GLU A 43 -10.34 -6.54 -26.40
C GLU A 43 -9.88 -5.10 -26.61
N GLU A 44 -10.81 -4.23 -26.94
CA GLU A 44 -10.55 -2.80 -27.03
C GLU A 44 -10.65 -2.16 -25.65
N VAL A 45 -9.59 -1.49 -25.22
CA VAL A 45 -9.55 -0.73 -23.98
C VAL A 45 -9.36 0.73 -24.32
N SER A 46 -10.41 1.51 -24.11
CA SER A 46 -10.38 2.95 -24.31
C SER A 46 -9.49 3.64 -23.27
N GLY A 47 -8.98 4.81 -23.58
CA GLY A 47 -8.09 5.56 -22.70
C GLY A 47 -8.79 6.23 -21.53
N ASP A 48 -8.58 7.54 -21.37
CA ASP A 48 -9.12 8.34 -20.25
C ASP A 48 -10.64 8.46 -20.36
N ILE A 49 -11.35 7.83 -19.43
CA ILE A 49 -12.81 7.86 -19.36
C ILE A 49 -13.38 9.28 -19.22
N THR A 50 -12.60 10.23 -18.70
CA THR A 50 -13.04 11.63 -18.56
C THR A 50 -13.05 12.38 -19.88
N ALA A 51 -12.36 11.87 -20.90
CA ALA A 51 -12.30 12.42 -22.23
C ALA A 51 -13.34 11.78 -23.19
N ILE A 52 -14.03 10.71 -22.77
CA ILE A 52 -14.98 9.97 -23.60
C ILE A 52 -16.39 10.48 -23.30
N PRO A 53 -17.10 11.03 -24.30
CA PRO A 53 -18.50 11.39 -24.15
C PRO A 53 -19.35 10.15 -23.79
N PRO A 54 -20.20 10.20 -22.76
CA PRO A 54 -21.03 9.04 -22.42
C PRO A 54 -21.94 8.55 -23.56
N SER A 55 -22.28 9.40 -24.51
CA SER A 55 -23.04 9.03 -25.72
C SER A 55 -22.29 8.02 -26.61
N GLU A 56 -20.96 8.05 -26.62
CA GLU A 56 -20.10 7.15 -27.41
C GLU A 56 -19.93 5.78 -26.75
N ILE A 57 -20.23 5.64 -25.46
CA ILE A 57 -20.21 4.35 -24.77
C ILE A 57 -21.43 3.55 -25.26
N PRO A 58 -21.27 2.26 -25.63
CA PRO A 58 -22.43 1.41 -25.94
C PRO A 58 -23.40 1.31 -24.76
N ASP A 59 -24.68 0.96 -25.02
CA ASP A 59 -25.63 0.70 -23.94
C ASP A 59 -25.27 -0.59 -23.21
N PHE A 60 -25.50 -0.62 -21.91
CA PHE A 60 -25.15 -1.74 -21.04
C PHE A 60 -26.11 -1.87 -19.86
N ASP A 61 -26.18 -3.06 -19.28
CA ASP A 61 -27.04 -3.34 -18.14
C ASP A 61 -26.38 -3.01 -16.79
N TYR A 62 -25.08 -3.20 -16.65
CA TYR A 62 -24.34 -3.02 -15.40
C TYR A 62 -23.01 -2.31 -15.61
N LEU A 63 -22.70 -1.35 -14.73
CA LEU A 63 -21.41 -0.68 -14.68
C LEU A 63 -20.54 -1.28 -13.59
N LEU A 64 -19.32 -1.71 -13.91
CA LEU A 64 -18.29 -2.12 -12.96
C LEU A 64 -17.17 -1.10 -12.99
N ALA A 65 -16.87 -0.42 -11.89
CA ALA A 65 -15.81 0.60 -11.87
C ALA A 65 -15.04 0.66 -10.56
N GLY A 66 -13.70 0.76 -10.67
CA GLY A 66 -12.82 1.22 -9.60
C GLY A 66 -12.42 2.66 -9.86
N PHE A 67 -12.44 3.52 -8.84
CA PHE A 67 -12.03 4.91 -8.97
C PHE A 67 -11.07 5.31 -7.82
N PRO A 68 -10.12 6.23 -8.05
CA PRO A 68 -9.17 6.63 -7.01
C PRO A 68 -9.86 7.43 -5.90
N CYS A 69 -9.43 7.20 -4.65
CA CYS A 69 -9.83 7.98 -3.48
C CYS A 69 -9.06 9.31 -3.42
N GLN A 70 -8.87 10.02 -4.55
CA GLN A 70 -8.21 11.33 -4.52
C GLN A 70 -9.22 12.45 -4.29
N PRO A 71 -8.77 13.58 -3.71
CA PRO A 71 -9.51 14.21 -2.63
C PRO A 71 -10.74 14.96 -3.11
N PHE A 72 -11.88 14.56 -2.61
CA PHE A 72 -13.02 15.48 -2.39
C PHE A 72 -12.66 16.59 -1.37
N SER A 73 -11.40 16.61 -0.86
CA SER A 73 -10.94 17.46 0.24
C SER A 73 -10.66 18.93 -0.12
N SER A 74 -10.71 19.31 -1.40
CA SER A 74 -10.62 20.71 -1.80
C SER A 74 -11.97 21.42 -1.83
N ALA A 75 -13.05 20.75 -1.48
CA ALA A 75 -14.42 21.31 -1.45
C ALA A 75 -14.73 22.13 -0.19
N GLY A 76 -13.72 22.78 0.40
CA GLY A 76 -13.90 23.73 1.50
C GLY A 76 -14.55 25.07 1.12
N LYS A 77 -14.89 25.29 -0.14
CA LYS A 77 -15.73 26.39 -0.63
C LYS A 77 -16.59 25.86 -1.78
N ARG A 78 -17.86 26.19 -1.80
CA ARG A 78 -18.94 25.76 -2.72
C ARG A 78 -18.64 25.65 -4.24
N ASN A 79 -17.39 25.76 -4.67
CA ASN A 79 -16.93 25.61 -6.06
C ASN A 79 -16.29 24.24 -6.34
N GLY A 80 -16.45 23.23 -5.46
CA GLY A 80 -15.80 21.89 -5.56
C GLY A 80 -16.22 21.03 -6.75
N PHE A 81 -17.19 21.46 -7.55
CA PHE A 81 -17.62 20.78 -8.77
C PHE A 81 -16.69 21.02 -9.98
N LEU A 82 -15.69 21.92 -9.87
CA LEU A 82 -14.78 22.28 -10.97
C LEU A 82 -13.35 21.78 -10.81
N ASP A 83 -13.02 21.04 -9.73
CA ASP A 83 -11.67 20.46 -9.58
C ASP A 83 -11.54 19.21 -10.47
N LYS A 84 -10.64 19.29 -11.46
CA LYS A 84 -10.30 18.18 -12.39
C LYS A 84 -9.94 16.84 -11.70
N ARG A 85 -9.67 16.86 -10.39
CA ARG A 85 -9.30 15.68 -9.58
C ARG A 85 -10.50 14.94 -8.95
N GLY A 86 -11.66 15.59 -8.85
CA GLY A 86 -12.94 14.92 -8.56
C GLY A 86 -13.57 14.28 -9.80
N GLY A 87 -12.94 14.45 -10.97
CA GLY A 87 -13.47 14.15 -12.28
C GLY A 87 -13.91 12.69 -12.49
N LEU A 88 -13.18 11.70 -11.93
CA LEU A 88 -13.50 10.29 -12.19
C LEU A 88 -14.81 9.82 -11.57
N PHE A 89 -15.12 10.22 -10.34
CA PHE A 89 -16.44 9.91 -9.77
C PHE A 89 -17.56 10.64 -10.53
N PHE A 90 -17.35 11.89 -10.93
CA PHE A 90 -18.34 12.63 -11.71
C PHE A 90 -18.50 12.09 -13.14
N ALA A 91 -17.44 11.54 -13.74
CA ALA A 91 -17.56 10.80 -14.99
C ALA A 91 -18.49 9.58 -14.82
N ILE A 92 -18.31 8.81 -13.73
CA ILE A 92 -19.20 7.70 -13.37
C ILE A 92 -20.66 8.19 -13.22
N VAL A 93 -20.90 9.24 -12.45
CA VAL A 93 -22.24 9.83 -12.25
C VAL A 93 -22.88 10.24 -13.59
N ASN A 94 -22.09 10.87 -14.47
CA ASN A 94 -22.57 11.31 -15.78
C ASN A 94 -22.91 10.12 -16.71
N ILE A 95 -22.08 9.08 -16.71
CA ILE A 95 -22.34 7.83 -17.44
C ILE A 95 -23.63 7.18 -16.92
N LEU A 96 -23.77 7.03 -15.60
CA LEU A 96 -24.97 6.46 -14.98
C LEU A 96 -26.23 7.27 -15.30
N LYS A 97 -26.11 8.59 -15.35
CA LYS A 97 -27.23 9.50 -15.71
C LYS A 97 -27.68 9.33 -17.15
N ILE A 98 -26.72 9.25 -18.08
CA ILE A 98 -27.01 9.21 -19.52
C ILE A 98 -27.40 7.82 -19.96
N LYS A 99 -26.63 6.80 -19.54
CA LYS A 99 -26.85 5.39 -19.96
C LYS A 99 -27.93 4.68 -19.15
N ASN A 100 -28.21 5.16 -17.95
CA ASN A 100 -29.32 4.66 -17.14
C ASN A 100 -29.36 3.12 -16.95
N PRO A 101 -28.23 2.46 -16.63
CA PRO A 101 -28.17 1.01 -16.50
C PRO A 101 -29.03 0.48 -15.34
N LYS A 102 -29.29 -0.83 -15.32
CA LYS A 102 -30.05 -1.51 -14.25
C LYS A 102 -29.34 -1.40 -12.89
N GLY A 103 -28.02 -1.40 -12.91
CA GLY A 103 -27.24 -1.31 -11.66
C GLY A 103 -25.76 -1.04 -11.90
N PHE A 104 -25.03 -0.95 -10.79
CA PHE A 104 -23.59 -0.75 -10.80
C PHE A 104 -22.92 -1.41 -9.58
N LEU A 105 -21.63 -1.69 -9.72
CA LEU A 105 -20.71 -2.07 -8.66
C LEU A 105 -19.50 -1.14 -8.72
N LEU A 106 -19.30 -0.34 -7.67
CA LEU A 106 -18.13 0.53 -7.53
C LEU A 106 -17.20 -0.02 -6.44
N GLU A 107 -15.88 0.04 -6.68
CA GLU A 107 -14.86 -0.37 -5.72
C GLU A 107 -13.95 0.78 -5.34
N ASN A 108 -13.55 0.84 -4.06
CA ASN A 108 -12.55 1.78 -3.59
C ASN A 108 -11.79 1.22 -2.36
N VAL A 109 -10.74 1.92 -1.91
CA VAL A 109 -10.03 1.58 -0.68
C VAL A 109 -10.92 1.80 0.55
N GLU A 110 -10.71 0.99 1.62
CA GLU A 110 -11.49 1.08 2.87
C GLU A 110 -11.49 2.49 3.48
N GLY A 111 -10.40 3.24 3.29
CA GLY A 111 -10.26 4.60 3.81
C GLY A 111 -11.35 5.59 3.32
N LEU A 112 -12.04 5.29 2.21
CA LEU A 112 -13.16 6.10 1.73
C LEU A 112 -14.30 6.15 2.76
N ALA A 113 -14.54 5.07 3.50
CA ALA A 113 -15.59 5.00 4.51
C ALA A 113 -15.41 6.02 5.65
N SER A 114 -14.15 6.31 6.01
CA SER A 114 -13.82 7.27 7.08
C SER A 114 -13.29 8.61 6.57
N HIS A 115 -13.13 8.76 5.25
CA HIS A 115 -12.59 9.97 4.63
C HIS A 115 -13.45 11.18 4.97
N ASN A 116 -12.78 12.27 5.42
CA ASN A 116 -13.46 13.49 5.85
C ASN A 116 -14.62 13.23 6.86
N ARG A 117 -14.34 12.36 7.87
CA ARG A 117 -15.33 11.94 8.90
C ARG A 117 -16.59 11.29 8.29
N GLY A 118 -16.44 10.55 7.19
CA GLY A 118 -17.54 9.87 6.50
C GLY A 118 -18.33 10.76 5.51
N LEU A 119 -18.10 12.07 5.48
CA LEU A 119 -18.84 13.01 4.61
C LEU A 119 -18.64 12.67 3.13
N THR A 120 -17.45 12.23 2.73
CA THR A 120 -17.17 11.88 1.33
C THR A 120 -18.05 10.72 0.85
N LEU A 121 -18.13 9.65 1.62
CA LEU A 121 -18.96 8.50 1.27
C LEU A 121 -20.45 8.88 1.27
N LYS A 122 -20.90 9.67 2.25
CA LYS A 122 -22.27 10.18 2.32
C LYS A 122 -22.63 10.94 1.04
N THR A 123 -21.77 11.86 0.58
CA THR A 123 -22.00 12.62 -0.66
C THR A 123 -22.05 11.69 -1.88
N ILE A 124 -21.17 10.67 -1.96
CA ILE A 124 -21.21 9.69 -3.05
C ILE A 124 -22.53 8.95 -3.08
N VAL A 125 -23.01 8.45 -1.94
CA VAL A 125 -24.28 7.73 -1.83
C VAL A 125 -25.45 8.61 -2.23
N GLU A 126 -25.52 9.83 -1.67
CA GLU A 126 -26.58 10.81 -2.00
C GLU A 126 -26.65 11.12 -3.51
N GLN A 127 -25.49 11.31 -4.16
CA GLN A 127 -25.44 11.55 -5.62
C GLN A 127 -25.97 10.37 -6.43
N LEU A 128 -25.66 9.15 -6.02
CA LEU A 128 -26.12 7.92 -6.69
C LEU A 128 -27.62 7.68 -6.45
N GLU A 129 -28.12 7.98 -5.24
CA GLU A 129 -29.54 7.89 -4.90
C GLU A 129 -30.38 8.92 -5.67
N LEU A 130 -29.87 10.14 -5.88
CA LEU A 130 -30.52 11.17 -6.71
C LEU A 130 -30.70 10.72 -8.17
N LEU A 131 -29.90 9.75 -8.67
CA LEU A 131 -30.10 9.14 -9.97
C LEU A 131 -31.18 8.03 -9.96
N GLY A 132 -31.83 7.78 -8.84
CA GLY A 132 -32.90 6.78 -8.70
C GLY A 132 -32.41 5.36 -8.40
N TYR A 133 -31.15 5.18 -7.94
CA TYR A 133 -30.66 3.89 -7.48
C TYR A 133 -30.92 3.69 -5.98
N LYS A 134 -31.23 2.46 -5.60
CA LYS A 134 -31.16 2.00 -4.21
C LYS A 134 -29.72 1.59 -3.95
N VAL A 135 -29.04 2.29 -3.05
CA VAL A 135 -27.59 2.16 -2.83
C VAL A 135 -27.30 1.46 -1.51
N THR A 136 -26.46 0.47 -1.56
CA THR A 136 -25.92 -0.23 -0.38
C THR A 136 -24.41 -0.27 -0.48
N TRP A 137 -23.72 -0.19 0.64
CA TRP A 137 -22.26 -0.32 0.64
C TRP A 137 -21.76 -1.12 1.84
N ARG A 138 -20.61 -1.76 1.68
CA ARG A 138 -19.93 -2.49 2.75
C ARG A 138 -18.43 -2.53 2.50
N VAL A 139 -17.66 -2.53 3.59
CA VAL A 139 -16.22 -2.86 3.55
C VAL A 139 -16.09 -4.37 3.70
N LEU A 140 -15.50 -5.01 2.71
CA LEU A 140 -15.20 -6.44 2.70
C LEU A 140 -13.68 -6.65 2.74
N ASP A 141 -13.25 -7.71 3.41
CA ASP A 141 -11.84 -8.11 3.50
C ASP A 141 -11.63 -9.42 2.71
N ALA A 142 -10.74 -9.42 1.73
CA ALA A 142 -10.45 -10.59 0.91
C ALA A 142 -10.07 -11.83 1.74
N SER A 143 -9.47 -11.63 2.94
CA SER A 143 -9.11 -12.70 3.86
C SER A 143 -10.30 -13.53 4.37
N LYS A 144 -11.52 -13.05 4.16
CA LYS A 144 -12.77 -13.73 4.51
C LYS A 144 -13.37 -14.55 3.35
N PHE A 145 -12.72 -14.53 2.20
CA PHE A 145 -13.24 -15.11 0.96
C PHE A 145 -12.22 -16.04 0.28
N GLY A 146 -11.48 -16.82 1.07
CA GLY A 146 -10.53 -17.80 0.55
C GLY A 146 -9.26 -17.21 -0.08
N VAL A 147 -8.91 -15.96 0.26
CA VAL A 147 -7.66 -15.32 -0.18
C VAL A 147 -6.83 -14.97 1.04
N PRO A 148 -5.62 -15.51 1.24
CA PRO A 148 -4.84 -15.27 2.46
C PRO A 148 -4.13 -13.91 2.44
N GLN A 149 -4.91 -12.85 2.18
CA GLN A 149 -4.41 -11.48 2.04
C GLN A 149 -5.27 -10.50 2.83
N GLN A 150 -4.63 -9.62 3.61
CA GLN A 150 -5.27 -8.45 4.20
C GLN A 150 -5.53 -7.40 3.11
N ARG A 151 -6.73 -7.44 2.53
CA ARG A 151 -7.15 -6.51 1.48
C ARG A 151 -8.58 -6.07 1.69
N LYS A 152 -8.74 -5.00 2.45
CA LYS A 152 -10.04 -4.39 2.68
C LYS A 152 -10.39 -3.41 1.58
N ARG A 153 -11.60 -3.54 1.04
CA ARG A 153 -12.16 -2.65 0.02
C ARG A 153 -13.59 -2.31 0.34
N ILE A 154 -13.97 -1.08 0.09
CA ILE A 154 -15.37 -0.70 0.10
C ILE A 154 -15.98 -1.01 -1.26
N TYR A 155 -17.11 -1.71 -1.23
CA TYR A 155 -17.95 -1.95 -2.38
C TYR A 155 -19.23 -1.16 -2.22
N ILE A 156 -19.61 -0.40 -3.26
CA ILE A 156 -20.83 0.40 -3.32
C ILE A 156 -21.63 -0.15 -4.48
N VAL A 157 -22.82 -0.67 -4.17
CA VAL A 157 -23.68 -1.33 -5.15
C VAL A 157 -24.97 -0.56 -5.26
N GLY A 158 -25.41 -0.29 -6.46
CA GLY A 158 -26.69 0.34 -6.72
C GLY A 158 -27.52 -0.47 -7.70
N HIS A 159 -28.84 -0.52 -7.47
CA HIS A 159 -29.80 -1.15 -8.37
C HIS A 159 -31.11 -0.36 -8.40
N ARG A 160 -31.75 -0.22 -9.57
CA ARG A 160 -32.98 0.57 -9.69
C ARG A 160 -34.19 -0.10 -9.05
N GLY A 161 -34.28 -1.43 -9.12
CA GLY A 161 -35.48 -2.14 -8.69
C GLY A 161 -35.48 -2.60 -7.24
N LYS A 162 -34.32 -2.93 -6.64
CA LYS A 162 -34.23 -3.57 -5.33
C LYS A 162 -33.00 -3.16 -4.54
N ASN A 163 -33.06 -3.28 -3.22
CA ASN A 163 -31.87 -3.22 -2.38
C ASN A 163 -31.07 -4.51 -2.55
N ILE A 164 -29.75 -4.38 -2.61
CA ILE A 164 -28.82 -5.51 -2.63
C ILE A 164 -28.26 -5.68 -1.23
N ASP A 165 -28.50 -6.84 -0.64
CA ASP A 165 -27.93 -7.18 0.67
C ASP A 165 -26.45 -7.59 0.49
N LEU A 166 -25.58 -6.95 1.25
CA LEU A 166 -24.14 -7.24 1.30
C LEU A 166 -23.73 -7.88 2.63
N ASN A 167 -24.67 -8.42 3.42
CA ASN A 167 -24.40 -8.96 4.76
C ASN A 167 -24.31 -10.48 4.79
N ASN A 168 -24.90 -11.16 3.84
CA ASN A 168 -25.03 -12.62 3.80
C ASN A 168 -23.99 -13.21 2.83
N PHE A 169 -22.75 -13.36 3.31
CA PHE A 169 -21.69 -14.06 2.60
C PHE A 169 -21.19 -15.22 3.45
N ASP A 170 -20.96 -16.36 2.81
CA ASP A 170 -20.23 -17.47 3.42
C ASP A 170 -18.74 -17.07 3.51
N GLU A 171 -18.22 -17.07 4.74
CA GLU A 171 -16.81 -16.72 4.99
C GLU A 171 -15.95 -17.98 4.93
N THR A 172 -14.87 -17.91 4.17
CA THR A 172 -13.83 -18.93 4.10
C THR A 172 -12.48 -18.28 4.42
N CYS A 173 -11.86 -18.70 5.52
CA CYS A 173 -10.56 -18.18 5.94
C CYS A 173 -9.48 -19.22 5.66
N ILE A 174 -8.41 -18.81 5.00
CA ILE A 174 -7.19 -19.61 4.78
C ILE A 174 -5.95 -18.79 5.14
N ASN A 175 -4.83 -19.46 5.33
CA ASN A 175 -3.55 -18.86 5.63
C ASN A 175 -2.60 -18.92 4.43
N VAL A 176 -1.45 -18.26 4.54
CA VAL A 176 -0.43 -18.28 3.50
C VAL A 176 0.06 -19.71 3.23
N GLU A 177 0.16 -20.57 4.25
CA GLU A 177 0.58 -21.98 4.09
C GLU A 177 -0.31 -22.79 3.16
N ASP A 178 -1.60 -22.47 3.05
CA ASP A 178 -2.55 -23.17 2.18
C ASP A 178 -2.30 -22.92 0.68
N ILE A 179 -1.51 -21.90 0.34
CA ILE A 179 -1.20 -21.54 -1.05
C ILE A 179 0.27 -21.73 -1.42
N ILE A 180 1.14 -22.07 -0.45
CA ILE A 180 2.58 -22.25 -0.69
C ILE A 180 2.85 -23.47 -1.57
N GLU A 181 3.72 -23.30 -2.57
CA GLU A 181 4.26 -24.38 -3.39
C GLU A 181 5.49 -24.96 -2.71
N HIS A 182 5.38 -26.20 -2.18
CA HIS A 182 6.45 -26.82 -1.40
C HIS A 182 7.70 -27.16 -2.24
N ASP A 183 7.53 -27.47 -3.50
CA ASP A 183 8.60 -27.86 -4.43
C ASP A 183 9.21 -26.69 -5.21
N ALA A 184 8.80 -25.46 -4.91
CA ALA A 184 9.32 -24.30 -5.59
C ALA A 184 10.80 -24.06 -5.26
N PRO A 185 11.65 -23.70 -6.25
CA PRO A 185 13.08 -23.61 -6.08
C PRO A 185 13.50 -22.51 -5.11
N ILE A 186 14.53 -22.79 -4.31
CA ILE A 186 15.13 -21.83 -3.38
C ILE A 186 16.07 -20.89 -4.15
N GLU A 187 16.01 -19.61 -3.81
CA GLU A 187 16.94 -18.63 -4.38
C GLU A 187 18.28 -18.61 -3.62
N HIS A 188 19.36 -18.91 -4.31
CA HIS A 188 20.73 -18.92 -3.76
C HIS A 188 21.49 -17.62 -4.01
N THR A 189 20.87 -16.47 -3.69
CA THR A 189 21.54 -15.17 -3.76
C THR A 189 22.41 -14.93 -2.52
N LYS A 190 23.36 -13.99 -2.63
CA LYS A 190 24.15 -13.52 -1.47
C LYS A 190 23.25 -13.12 -0.29
N PHE A 191 22.13 -12.48 -0.59
CA PHE A 191 21.21 -11.97 0.42
C PHE A 191 20.40 -13.08 1.09
N THR A 192 19.88 -14.05 0.33
CA THR A 192 19.12 -15.18 0.89
C THR A 192 20.03 -16.10 1.73
N LYS A 193 21.28 -16.34 1.27
CA LYS A 193 22.28 -17.08 2.06
C LYS A 193 22.61 -16.38 3.37
N LEU A 194 22.69 -15.04 3.37
CA LEU A 194 22.96 -14.25 4.58
C LEU A 194 21.79 -14.34 5.57
N LEU A 195 20.54 -14.28 5.08
CA LEU A 195 19.36 -14.46 5.91
C LEU A 195 19.32 -15.83 6.56
N SER A 196 19.44 -16.90 5.78
CA SER A 196 19.41 -18.30 6.27
C SER A 196 20.61 -18.63 7.16
N GLY A 197 21.76 -17.96 7.00
CA GLY A 197 22.92 -18.14 7.85
C GLY A 197 22.85 -17.46 9.22
N LYS A 198 22.02 -16.42 9.35
CA LYS A 198 21.87 -15.64 10.61
C LYS A 198 20.59 -15.96 11.37
N PHE A 199 19.57 -16.49 10.71
CA PHE A 199 18.24 -16.73 11.28
C PHE A 199 17.72 -18.09 10.85
N ASN A 200 17.07 -18.80 11.74
CA ASN A 200 16.26 -19.95 11.36
C ASN A 200 14.92 -19.48 10.73
N PRO A 201 14.20 -20.37 10.00
CA PRO A 201 12.97 -19.98 9.30
C PRO A 201 11.92 -19.33 10.21
N GLU A 202 11.71 -19.86 11.40
CA GLU A 202 10.72 -19.38 12.36
C GLU A 202 11.03 -17.96 12.84
N GLN A 203 12.29 -17.61 12.97
CA GLN A 203 12.72 -16.24 13.31
C GLN A 203 12.49 -15.26 12.17
N LEU A 204 12.38 -15.72 10.94
CA LEU A 204 12.11 -14.92 9.75
C LEU A 204 10.63 -14.71 9.49
N HIS A 205 9.76 -15.60 9.94
CA HIS A 205 8.33 -15.54 9.70
C HIS A 205 7.72 -14.21 10.14
N GLY A 206 6.98 -13.56 9.27
CA GLY A 206 6.31 -12.29 9.53
C GLY A 206 7.24 -11.07 9.59
N LYS A 207 8.57 -11.23 9.43
CA LYS A 207 9.53 -10.11 9.52
C LYS A 207 9.49 -9.22 8.29
N ALA A 208 9.70 -7.92 8.55
CA ALA A 208 9.98 -6.94 7.49
C ALA A 208 11.45 -6.54 7.55
N ILE A 209 12.08 -6.37 6.39
CA ILE A 209 13.49 -5.96 6.28
C ILE A 209 13.54 -4.49 5.89
N LYS A 210 13.91 -3.63 6.82
CA LYS A 210 13.91 -2.16 6.61
C LYS A 210 14.60 -1.39 7.72
N ASP A 211 15.24 -0.28 7.39
CA ASP A 211 15.90 0.63 8.34
C ASP A 211 15.03 1.86 8.71
N LYS A 212 13.79 1.92 8.24
CA LYS A 212 12.96 3.13 8.40
C LYS A 212 12.17 3.17 9.71
N ARG A 213 11.78 2.01 10.24
CA ARG A 213 10.96 1.92 11.46
C ARG A 213 11.48 0.81 12.34
N GLY A 214 11.57 1.08 13.65
CA GLY A 214 11.83 0.08 14.67
C GLY A 214 10.60 -0.81 14.92
N GLY A 215 10.81 -1.87 15.67
CA GLY A 215 9.80 -2.82 16.14
C GLY A 215 10.32 -4.25 16.08
N ASN A 216 9.78 -5.13 16.93
CA ASN A 216 10.23 -6.52 17.09
C ASN A 216 10.07 -7.38 15.84
N ASN A 217 9.27 -6.90 14.86
CA ASN A 217 9.01 -7.60 13.59
C ASN A 217 9.85 -7.05 12.43
N ASN A 218 10.92 -6.31 12.72
CA ASN A 218 11.83 -5.81 11.70
C ASN A 218 13.22 -6.42 11.85
N ILE A 219 13.84 -6.68 10.70
CA ILE A 219 15.27 -6.96 10.55
C ILE A 219 15.88 -5.73 9.89
N HIS A 220 16.98 -5.27 10.42
CA HIS A 220 17.66 -4.07 9.93
C HIS A 220 18.98 -4.43 9.21
N SER A 221 19.53 -3.50 8.45
CA SER A 221 20.80 -3.70 7.75
C SER A 221 21.95 -4.04 8.71
N TRP A 222 21.92 -3.55 9.93
CA TRP A 222 22.91 -3.85 10.96
C TRP A 222 22.72 -5.23 11.61
N ASP A 223 21.52 -5.80 11.64
CA ASP A 223 21.32 -7.18 12.07
C ASP A 223 21.92 -8.16 11.07
N LEU A 224 21.93 -7.77 9.80
CA LEU A 224 22.55 -8.50 8.70
C LEU A 224 24.02 -8.11 8.46
N GLU A 225 24.54 -7.11 9.15
CA GLU A 225 25.90 -6.58 9.01
C GLU A 225 26.26 -6.20 7.56
N LEU A 226 25.31 -5.65 6.81
CA LEU A 226 25.45 -5.34 5.38
C LEU A 226 26.53 -4.30 5.08
N LYS A 227 26.92 -3.51 6.08
CA LYS A 227 27.93 -2.44 5.99
C LYS A 227 29.11 -2.66 6.94
N GLY A 228 29.31 -3.89 7.39
CA GLY A 228 30.34 -4.29 8.33
C GLY A 228 29.80 -4.73 9.68
N ALA A 229 30.63 -5.41 10.45
CA ALA A 229 30.28 -5.99 11.74
C ALA A 229 29.82 -4.95 12.76
N VAL A 230 28.83 -5.33 13.59
CA VAL A 230 28.19 -4.46 14.58
C VAL A 230 28.14 -5.21 15.91
N THR A 231 28.67 -4.60 16.96
CA THR A 231 28.62 -5.17 18.32
C THR A 231 27.21 -5.19 18.88
N LYS A 232 26.98 -5.93 19.97
CA LYS A 232 25.69 -5.97 20.67
C LYS A 232 25.28 -4.57 21.13
N ASP A 233 26.20 -3.83 21.72
CA ASP A 233 25.96 -2.47 22.24
C ASP A 233 25.66 -1.47 21.10
N GLN A 234 26.33 -1.62 19.98
CA GLN A 234 26.04 -0.83 18.77
C GLN A 234 24.65 -1.12 18.18
N ARG A 235 24.20 -2.38 18.19
CA ARG A 235 22.83 -2.75 17.75
C ARG A 235 21.77 -2.13 18.68
N GLU A 236 22.02 -2.18 19.98
CA GLU A 236 21.14 -1.54 20.95
C GLU A 236 21.07 -0.03 20.73
N LEU A 237 22.22 0.63 20.59
CA LEU A 237 22.33 2.05 20.29
C LEU A 237 21.55 2.43 19.02
N LEU A 238 21.76 1.70 17.90
CA LEU A 238 21.05 1.92 16.64
C LEU A 238 19.53 1.77 16.81
N SER A 239 19.08 0.75 17.53
CA SER A 239 17.67 0.51 17.81
C SER A 239 17.05 1.64 18.64
N LEU A 240 17.77 2.15 19.63
CA LEU A 240 17.35 3.29 20.43
C LEU A 240 17.32 4.57 19.61
N ILE A 241 18.35 4.87 18.84
CA ILE A 241 18.36 6.03 17.93
C ILE A 241 17.17 5.94 16.95
N LEU A 242 16.93 4.78 16.35
CA LEU A 242 15.82 4.56 15.41
C LEU A 242 14.45 4.87 16.03
N LYS A 243 14.26 4.55 17.31
CA LYS A 243 13.04 4.86 18.07
C LYS A 243 12.99 6.33 18.47
N GLN A 244 14.05 6.84 19.10
CA GLN A 244 14.10 8.17 19.70
C GLN A 244 13.99 9.30 18.67
N ARG A 245 14.67 9.17 17.52
CA ARG A 245 14.66 10.18 16.44
C ARG A 245 13.25 10.57 15.95
N ARG A 246 12.24 9.81 16.31
CA ARG A 246 10.84 10.04 15.90
C ARG A 246 10.03 10.84 16.89
N TYR A 247 10.56 11.11 18.09
CA TYR A 247 9.83 11.88 19.09
C TYR A 247 9.83 13.38 18.77
N LYS A 248 8.63 13.96 18.76
CA LYS A 248 8.39 15.38 18.48
C LYS A 248 9.18 16.33 19.40
N LYS A 249 9.53 15.87 20.62
CA LYS A 249 10.32 16.67 21.58
C LYS A 249 11.63 17.20 20.99
N TRP A 250 12.28 16.42 20.13
CA TRP A 250 13.57 16.80 19.54
C TRP A 250 13.42 17.90 18.48
N ALA A 251 12.34 17.88 17.70
CA ALA A 251 12.01 18.94 16.75
C ALA A 251 11.67 20.24 17.52
N LYS A 252 10.82 20.12 18.56
CA LYS A 252 10.45 21.26 19.41
C LYS A 252 11.67 21.92 20.05
N ALA A 253 12.62 21.12 20.61
CA ALA A 253 13.85 21.63 21.22
C ALA A 253 14.76 22.35 20.22
N LYS A 254 14.65 22.06 18.91
CA LYS A 254 15.42 22.69 17.83
C LYS A 254 14.67 23.83 17.13
N GLY A 255 13.45 24.17 17.58
CA GLY A 255 12.61 25.20 16.94
C GLY A 255 12.13 24.83 15.53
N ILE A 256 12.08 23.53 15.20
CA ILE A 256 11.76 23.03 13.87
C ILE A 256 10.38 22.42 13.84
N THR A 257 9.60 22.70 12.80
CA THR A 257 8.35 21.97 12.54
C THR A 257 8.66 20.49 12.35
N TRP A 258 7.93 19.63 13.09
CA TRP A 258 8.21 18.21 13.15
C TRP A 258 8.30 17.56 11.78
N MET A 259 9.33 16.70 11.64
CA MET A 259 9.49 15.74 10.55
C MET A 259 9.97 14.40 11.09
N ASP A 260 9.52 13.31 10.48
CA ASP A 260 9.93 11.96 10.88
C ASP A 260 11.44 11.78 10.67
N GLY A 261 12.15 11.42 11.72
CA GLY A 261 13.56 11.09 11.65
C GLY A 261 14.52 12.25 11.96
N MET A 262 14.31 12.93 13.05
CA MET A 262 15.17 14.03 13.53
C MET A 262 16.59 13.54 13.88
N PRO A 263 17.66 14.12 13.34
CA PRO A 263 19.04 13.87 13.80
C PRO A 263 19.22 14.23 15.27
N LEU A 264 19.95 13.40 16.01
CA LEU A 264 20.19 13.56 17.43
C LEU A 264 21.64 13.92 17.72
N THR A 265 21.86 14.97 18.47
CA THR A 265 23.19 15.36 18.93
C THR A 265 23.73 14.35 19.93
N TYR A 266 25.05 14.36 20.17
CA TYR A 266 25.67 13.53 21.19
C TYR A 266 25.04 13.73 22.57
N LYS A 267 24.79 14.99 22.97
CA LYS A 267 24.15 15.31 24.25
C LYS A 267 22.74 14.76 24.37
N GLU A 268 21.97 14.79 23.28
CA GLU A 268 20.62 14.23 23.24
C GLU A 268 20.67 12.69 23.32
N ILE A 269 21.64 12.03 22.69
CA ILE A 269 21.82 10.58 22.79
C ILE A 269 22.16 10.16 24.20
N LEU A 270 23.03 10.91 24.91
CA LEU A 270 23.37 10.66 26.30
C LEU A 270 22.16 10.65 27.24
N THR A 271 21.06 11.30 26.91
CA THR A 271 19.86 11.33 27.74
C THR A 271 19.12 9.98 27.82
N PHE A 272 19.39 9.06 26.90
CA PHE A 272 18.73 7.75 26.82
C PHE A 272 19.66 6.56 26.62
N TYR A 273 20.96 6.80 26.37
CA TYR A 273 21.96 5.76 26.25
C TYR A 273 23.31 6.28 26.76
N SER A 274 23.82 5.68 27.83
CA SER A 274 25.11 6.02 28.42
C SER A 274 26.06 4.83 28.26
N HIS A 275 27.21 5.08 27.64
CA HIS A 275 28.26 4.07 27.46
C HIS A 275 29.63 4.74 27.43
N PRO A 276 30.69 4.16 28.10
CA PRO A 276 32.02 4.78 28.12
C PRO A 276 32.61 5.06 26.74
N GLN A 277 32.32 4.21 25.78
CA GLN A 277 32.80 4.31 24.40
C GLN A 277 31.78 4.90 23.42
N LEU A 278 30.73 5.59 23.90
CA LEU A 278 29.64 6.08 23.05
C LEU A 278 30.13 6.89 21.84
N LYS A 279 31.10 7.80 22.06
CA LYS A 279 31.64 8.65 20.99
C LYS A 279 32.31 7.82 19.89
N THR A 280 33.11 6.84 20.27
CA THR A 280 33.79 5.91 19.34
C THR A 280 32.80 5.04 18.59
N MET A 281 31.76 4.54 19.28
CA MET A 281 30.69 3.75 18.66
C MET A 281 29.92 4.56 17.61
N LEU A 282 29.56 5.79 17.91
CA LEU A 282 28.84 6.66 16.95
C LEU A 282 29.68 6.96 15.71
N GLU A 283 30.99 7.21 15.89
CA GLU A 283 31.89 7.47 14.78
C GLU A 283 32.12 6.23 13.93
N ASP A 284 32.37 5.05 14.54
CA ASP A 284 32.49 3.78 13.82
C ASP A 284 31.23 3.47 13.00
N LEU A 285 30.04 3.64 13.57
CA LEU A 285 28.78 3.44 12.88
C LEU A 285 28.56 4.47 11.74
N ARG A 286 29.10 5.69 11.89
CA ARG A 286 29.08 6.70 10.84
C ARG A 286 30.02 6.32 9.68
N VAL A 287 31.23 5.88 9.99
CA VAL A 287 32.21 5.44 9.00
C VAL A 287 31.68 4.23 8.21
N LYS A 288 31.07 3.27 8.90
CA LYS A 288 30.39 2.11 8.27
C LYS A 288 29.14 2.52 7.47
N GLY A 289 28.61 3.73 7.65
CA GLY A 289 27.45 4.24 6.92
C GLY A 289 26.12 3.75 7.46
N TYR A 290 26.03 3.23 8.67
CA TYR A 290 24.76 2.99 9.39
C TYR A 290 24.16 4.30 9.91
N LEU A 291 25.02 5.24 10.30
CA LEU A 291 24.64 6.57 10.69
C LEU A 291 25.17 7.62 9.71
N THR A 292 24.46 8.72 9.58
CA THR A 292 24.91 9.97 8.96
C THR A 292 25.00 11.04 10.04
N PHE A 293 25.84 12.05 9.82
CA PHE A 293 25.93 13.24 10.67
C PHE A 293 25.51 14.46 9.88
N GLU A 294 24.29 14.94 10.12
CA GLU A 294 23.62 15.90 9.26
C GLU A 294 22.83 16.95 10.05
N HIS A 295 22.52 18.08 9.40
CA HIS A 295 21.53 19.01 9.93
C HIS A 295 20.13 18.39 9.86
N PRO A 296 19.24 18.69 10.82
CA PRO A 296 17.84 18.37 10.67
C PRO A 296 17.26 19.09 9.43
N LYS A 297 16.15 18.56 8.90
CA LYS A 297 15.45 19.18 7.77
C LYS A 297 14.21 19.90 8.25
N GLU A 298 13.88 21.01 7.63
CA GLU A 298 12.65 21.75 7.85
C GLU A 298 11.83 21.88 6.57
N ALA A 299 10.53 22.08 6.70
CA ALA A 299 9.64 22.31 5.56
C ALA A 299 9.67 23.80 5.21
N VAL A 300 10.06 24.10 3.97
CA VAL A 300 10.06 25.46 3.42
C VAL A 300 9.09 25.51 2.25
N SER A 301 8.21 26.51 2.23
CA SER A 301 7.30 26.72 1.10
C SER A 301 8.00 27.60 0.06
N ARG A 302 8.25 27.03 -1.13
CA ARG A 302 8.74 27.78 -2.30
C ARG A 302 7.79 27.58 -3.48
N ASN A 303 7.29 28.65 -4.05
CA ASN A 303 6.36 28.61 -5.20
C ASN A 303 5.13 27.70 -4.97
N GLY A 304 4.58 27.70 -3.75
CA GLY A 304 3.43 26.86 -3.40
C GLY A 304 3.75 25.38 -3.18
N LEU A 305 5.03 24.97 -3.30
CA LEU A 305 5.49 23.61 -3.03
C LEU A 305 6.21 23.55 -1.68
N ASN A 306 5.83 22.55 -0.86
CA ASN A 306 6.56 22.27 0.38
C ASN A 306 7.82 21.46 0.08
N ILE A 307 8.98 22.13 0.16
CA ILE A 307 10.30 21.54 -0.04
C ILE A 307 10.94 21.27 1.33
N ARG A 308 11.82 20.28 1.41
CA ARG A 308 12.58 19.96 2.62
C ARG A 308 14.01 20.41 2.47
N GLU A 309 14.42 21.39 3.26
CA GLU A 309 15.78 21.95 3.25
C GLU A 309 16.49 21.71 4.60
N PRO A 310 17.85 21.67 4.64
CA PRO A 310 18.59 21.60 5.89
C PRO A 310 18.38 22.86 6.72
N ALA A 311 17.97 22.69 7.98
CA ALA A 311 17.85 23.75 8.96
C ALA A 311 19.25 24.09 9.53
N LEU A 312 19.98 24.98 8.87
CA LEU A 312 21.37 25.31 9.20
C LEU A 312 21.52 25.99 10.58
N HIS A 313 20.47 26.60 11.11
CA HIS A 313 20.43 27.20 12.45
C HIS A 313 20.43 26.15 13.57
N ALA A 314 20.04 24.91 13.27
CA ALA A 314 20.00 23.84 14.23
C ALA A 314 21.27 22.97 14.17
N PRO A 315 21.76 22.44 15.32
CA PRO A 315 22.99 21.66 15.35
C PRO A 315 22.87 20.36 14.55
N LYS A 316 23.98 19.93 13.95
CA LYS A 316 24.11 18.59 13.34
C LYS A 316 23.95 17.51 14.39
N GLY A 317 23.44 16.36 13.98
CA GLY A 317 23.30 15.18 14.81
C GLY A 317 23.43 13.90 14.01
N TYR A 318 23.52 12.79 14.75
CA TYR A 318 23.53 11.45 14.18
C TYR A 318 22.12 11.01 13.81
N ASN A 319 21.99 10.43 12.62
CA ASN A 319 20.72 9.95 12.12
C ASN A 319 20.89 8.60 11.42
N ILE A 320 19.88 7.73 11.48
CA ILE A 320 19.87 6.47 10.74
C ILE A 320 19.85 6.75 9.24
N VAL A 321 20.71 6.08 8.49
CA VAL A 321 20.67 6.10 7.02
C VAL A 321 19.50 5.28 6.55
N ALA A 322 18.33 5.92 6.43
CA ALA A 322 17.08 5.28 6.03
C ALA A 322 16.74 5.57 4.56
N GLY A 323 16.18 4.58 3.87
CA GLY A 323 15.61 4.76 2.53
C GLY A 323 16.60 4.74 1.36
N LYS A 324 17.91 4.61 1.61
CA LYS A 324 18.94 4.49 0.57
C LYS A 324 19.24 3.03 0.18
N LEU A 325 18.84 2.06 0.99
CA LEU A 325 19.00 0.64 0.71
C LEU A 325 17.70 0.08 0.13
N SER A 326 17.76 -0.34 -1.12
CA SER A 326 16.72 -1.18 -1.72
C SER A 326 17.04 -2.62 -1.40
N PHE A 327 16.39 -3.17 -0.38
CA PHE A 327 16.55 -4.60 -0.08
C PHE A 327 15.92 -5.45 -1.19
N PRO A 328 16.58 -6.55 -1.60
CA PRO A 328 16.00 -7.51 -2.55
C PRO A 328 14.72 -8.16 -2.01
N ILE A 329 14.66 -8.34 -0.68
CA ILE A 329 13.51 -8.84 0.06
C ILE A 329 13.15 -7.79 1.12
N VAL A 330 11.91 -7.35 1.17
CA VAL A 330 11.43 -6.35 2.15
C VAL A 330 10.44 -6.93 3.15
N LYS A 331 9.85 -8.09 2.85
CA LYS A 331 8.89 -8.78 3.70
C LYS A 331 9.03 -10.29 3.54
N ILE A 332 9.09 -11.00 4.65
CA ILE A 332 8.96 -12.45 4.70
C ILE A 332 7.60 -12.77 5.29
N LEU A 333 6.81 -13.56 4.60
CA LEU A 333 5.47 -13.92 5.05
C LEU A 333 5.54 -14.88 6.24
N ASP A 334 4.53 -14.80 7.08
CA ASP A 334 4.25 -15.82 8.09
C ASP A 334 3.33 -16.87 7.45
N PRO A 335 3.74 -18.14 7.37
CA PRO A 335 2.90 -19.21 6.82
C PRO A 335 1.54 -19.31 7.50
N LYS A 336 1.48 -19.10 8.82
CA LYS A 336 0.25 -19.16 9.62
C LYS A 336 -0.53 -17.84 9.65
N GLY A 337 -0.09 -16.85 8.89
CA GLY A 337 -0.68 -15.53 8.85
C GLY A 337 -1.28 -15.18 7.49
N LEU A 338 -1.52 -13.90 7.32
CA LEU A 338 -2.03 -13.32 6.08
C LEU A 338 -0.95 -12.49 5.39
N ALA A 339 -0.91 -12.54 4.07
CA ALA A 339 -0.09 -11.65 3.27
C ALA A 339 -0.61 -10.19 3.38
N PRO A 340 0.26 -9.17 3.34
CA PRO A 340 -0.17 -7.80 3.20
C PRO A 340 -0.80 -7.58 1.82
N THR A 341 -1.50 -6.46 1.65
CA THR A 341 -1.96 -6.06 0.30
C THR A 341 -0.76 -5.97 -0.64
N LEU A 342 -0.76 -6.79 -1.68
CA LEU A 342 0.28 -6.81 -2.71
C LEU A 342 0.12 -5.60 -3.63
N VAL A 343 1.23 -4.92 -3.88
CA VAL A 343 1.32 -3.85 -4.88
C VAL A 343 2.35 -4.25 -5.94
N ALA A 344 2.11 -3.90 -7.19
CA ALA A 344 2.92 -4.34 -8.33
C ALA A 344 4.44 -4.08 -8.15
N THR A 345 4.80 -2.96 -7.51
CA THR A 345 6.19 -2.56 -7.28
C THR A 345 6.90 -3.33 -6.17
N GLU A 346 6.16 -4.01 -5.29
CA GLU A 346 6.72 -4.71 -4.11
C GLU A 346 6.58 -6.23 -4.20
N TYR A 347 5.79 -6.76 -5.14
CA TYR A 347 5.56 -8.20 -5.29
C TYR A 347 6.89 -8.99 -5.35
N GLY A 348 7.81 -8.58 -6.21
CA GLY A 348 9.10 -9.23 -6.37
C GLY A 348 10.06 -9.10 -5.18
N LYS A 349 9.64 -8.46 -4.07
CA LYS A 349 10.41 -8.28 -2.83
C LYS A 349 9.79 -9.00 -1.64
N ILE A 350 8.74 -9.78 -1.86
CA ILE A 350 8.10 -10.60 -0.83
C ILE A 350 8.66 -12.02 -0.93
N ALA A 351 8.93 -12.61 0.22
CA ALA A 351 9.57 -13.91 0.31
C ALA A 351 8.86 -14.83 1.32
N ILE A 352 9.18 -16.11 1.22
CA ILE A 352 8.84 -17.17 2.15
C ILE A 352 10.16 -17.76 2.68
N ALA A 353 10.20 -18.03 3.97
CA ALA A 353 11.27 -18.78 4.60
C ALA A 353 10.80 -20.22 4.87
N THR A 354 11.56 -21.20 4.37
CA THR A 354 11.33 -22.64 4.56
C THR A 354 12.55 -23.26 5.21
N ARG A 355 12.47 -24.53 5.61
CA ARG A 355 13.63 -25.29 6.14
C ARG A 355 14.78 -25.38 5.14
N ASN A 356 14.49 -25.30 3.85
CA ASN A 356 15.49 -25.40 2.78
C ASN A 356 16.12 -24.03 2.43
N GLY A 357 15.56 -22.92 2.92
CA GLY A 357 16.07 -21.56 2.66
C GLY A 357 14.98 -20.54 2.40
N VAL A 358 15.39 -19.38 1.89
CA VAL A 358 14.50 -18.26 1.59
C VAL A 358 14.33 -18.12 0.09
N ARG A 359 13.09 -17.95 -0.37
CA ARG A 359 12.74 -17.70 -1.77
C ARG A 359 11.65 -16.65 -1.91
N LYS A 360 11.55 -16.03 -3.06
CA LYS A 360 10.41 -15.16 -3.40
C LYS A 360 9.15 -15.98 -3.66
N LEU A 361 8.01 -15.28 -3.70
CA LEU A 361 6.75 -15.89 -4.15
C LEU A 361 6.87 -16.31 -5.62
N THR A 362 6.31 -17.47 -5.95
CA THR A 362 6.09 -17.85 -7.35
C THR A 362 4.93 -17.06 -7.94
N VAL A 363 4.88 -16.98 -9.27
CA VAL A 363 3.76 -16.32 -9.96
C VAL A 363 2.42 -16.94 -9.56
N ARG A 364 2.37 -18.27 -9.44
CA ARG A 364 1.16 -19.00 -9.06
C ARG A 364 0.69 -18.68 -7.63
N GLU A 365 1.62 -18.62 -6.67
CA GLU A 365 1.31 -18.20 -5.30
C GLU A 365 0.77 -16.76 -5.24
N GLY A 366 1.24 -15.89 -6.11
CA GLY A 366 0.75 -14.52 -6.21
C GLY A 366 -0.59 -14.36 -6.93
N LEU A 367 -1.00 -15.37 -7.70
CA LEU A 367 -2.29 -15.40 -8.40
C LEU A 367 -3.40 -16.07 -7.55
N ARG A 368 -3.01 -16.87 -6.56
CA ARG A 368 -3.90 -17.48 -5.56
C ARG A 368 -4.23 -16.53 -4.43
#